data_da6249d5297e4cf05a6c65acf7683022
#
_entry.id   da6249d5297e4cf05a6c65acf7683022
#
_cell.length_a   1.000
_cell.length_b   1.000
_cell.length_c   1.000
_cell.angle_alpha   90.00
_cell.angle_beta   90.00
_cell.angle_gamma   90.00
#
_symmetry.space_group_name_H-M   'P 1'
#
loop_
_entity.id
_entity.type
_entity.pdbx_description
1 polymer ?
#
loop_
_entity_poly.entity_id
_entity_poly.type
_entity_poly.pdbx_seq_one_letter_code
_entity_poly.pdbx_strand_id
1 'polypeptide(L)'
;MNNQVENAFSGEKPAQADATAQSDAVTQAGADTQVARSFDRAWDQMRPVTLERNVMKNADGSCLVTFGDTRVLCTATVEEGVPAWRRSSRAGWVTAEYAMLPASTNCRTKRERANRKGRSMEIERLIGRSLRSVVDLNRLGEYTITLDCDVLQADGGTRTASITGAWVALHDALYSLVEKDLLPRLPLTGQVAAISMGYVNGQPLLDLDYPEDSHADIDMNLVGTETGQIIEVQGTGEGGPFDRGQLNQLLDLGQAGIAHLVDLQNQVTGFRE
;
A
#
# COMPACT_ATOMS: atom_id res chain seq x y z
N MET A 1 -69.87 16.96 -16.74
CA MET A 1 -69.83 16.73 -18.16
C MET A 1 -68.76 15.73 -18.42
N ASN A 2 -69.06 14.43 -18.40
CA ASN A 2 -69.41 13.54 -19.52
C ASN A 2 -68.26 13.53 -20.55
N ASN A 3 -67.66 12.47 -20.92
CA ASN A 3 -68.02 11.08 -21.22
C ASN A 3 -66.76 10.19 -21.20
N GLN A 4 -66.73 9.10 -20.54
CA GLN A 4 -66.87 7.68 -20.95
C GLN A 4 -66.93 7.42 -22.47
N VAL A 5 -66.08 6.54 -22.93
CA VAL A 5 -66.43 5.39 -23.77
C VAL A 5 -65.46 4.23 -23.55
N GLU A 6 -66.04 3.14 -23.14
CA GLU A 6 -65.57 1.77 -23.07
C GLU A 6 -65.41 1.10 -24.44
N ASN A 7 -64.85 -0.06 -24.34
CA ASN A 7 -65.02 -1.31 -25.13
C ASN A 7 -63.83 -1.70 -26.03
N ALA A 8 -63.44 -2.89 -26.06
CA ALA A 8 -63.68 -4.23 -25.51
C ALA A 8 -63.15 -5.26 -26.51
N PHE A 9 -62.66 -6.37 -25.97
CA PHE A 9 -62.58 -7.73 -26.58
C PHE A 9 -61.72 -7.92 -27.83
N SER A 10 -60.95 -8.98 -28.00
CA SER A 10 -60.94 -10.38 -27.66
C SER A 10 -59.56 -10.92 -28.12
N GLY A 11 -58.82 -11.71 -27.47
CA GLY A 11 -59.02 -13.13 -27.27
C GLY A 11 -58.46 -13.95 -28.40
N GLU A 12 -57.31 -14.58 -28.14
CA GLU A 12 -57.02 -15.97 -28.58
C GLU A 12 -55.60 -16.38 -28.14
N LYS A 13 -55.54 -17.40 -27.28
CA LYS A 13 -54.40 -18.32 -27.17
C LYS A 13 -54.48 -19.29 -28.31
N PRO A 14 -53.36 -19.75 -28.89
CA PRO A 14 -53.11 -21.14 -28.77
C PRO A 14 -51.65 -21.57 -28.50
N ALA A 15 -51.65 -22.73 -27.84
CA ALA A 15 -50.81 -23.91 -28.02
C ALA A 15 -49.36 -23.88 -27.53
N GLN A 16 -49.22 -24.69 -26.51
CA GLN A 16 -47.99 -25.40 -26.12
C GLN A 16 -47.32 -26.11 -27.30
N ALA A 17 -46.04 -25.98 -27.42
CA ALA A 17 -45.17 -26.94 -28.12
C ALA A 17 -43.83 -27.03 -27.38
N ASP A 18 -43.65 -28.23 -26.83
CA ASP A 18 -42.47 -28.97 -26.53
C ASP A 18 -41.16 -28.24 -26.10
N ALA A 19 -40.91 -28.42 -24.82
CA ALA A 19 -39.59 -28.40 -24.22
C ALA A 19 -38.91 -29.74 -24.52
N THR A 20 -37.90 -29.77 -25.37
CA THR A 20 -36.78 -30.75 -25.25
C THR A 20 -35.68 -30.33 -26.22
N ALA A 21 -34.43 -30.43 -25.72
CA ALA A 21 -33.17 -30.28 -26.43
C ALA A 21 -32.65 -28.86 -26.68
N GLN A 22 -31.87 -28.38 -25.67
CA GLN A 22 -30.56 -27.73 -25.87
C GLN A 22 -29.91 -27.43 -24.50
N SER A 23 -29.60 -28.52 -23.79
CA SER A 23 -28.51 -28.51 -22.81
C SER A 23 -27.32 -29.09 -23.55
N ASP A 24 -26.37 -28.25 -23.94
CA ASP A 24 -24.96 -28.58 -24.17
C ASP A 24 -24.34 -27.52 -25.08
N ALA A 25 -24.02 -26.32 -24.51
CA ALA A 25 -23.05 -25.39 -25.09
C ALA A 25 -22.82 -24.22 -24.16
N VAL A 26 -22.52 -24.46 -22.88
CA VAL A 26 -21.90 -23.46 -21.99
C VAL A 26 -20.73 -24.14 -21.32
N THR A 27 -19.73 -24.43 -22.10
CA THR A 27 -18.41 -24.78 -21.55
C THR A 27 -17.37 -24.45 -22.61
N GLN A 28 -16.43 -23.58 -22.23
CA GLN A 28 -15.26 -23.15 -22.98
C GLN A 28 -15.39 -21.81 -23.73
N ALA A 29 -15.38 -20.73 -22.98
CA ALA A 29 -14.81 -19.48 -23.42
C ALA A 29 -14.20 -18.77 -22.21
N GLY A 30 -13.29 -19.44 -21.53
CA GLY A 30 -12.32 -18.90 -20.59
C GLY A 30 -10.95 -19.09 -21.20
N ALA A 31 -10.67 -18.47 -22.33
CA ALA A 31 -9.29 -18.28 -22.74
C ALA A 31 -8.70 -17.28 -21.75
N ASP A 32 -7.78 -17.76 -20.90
CA ASP A 32 -6.89 -16.97 -20.07
C ASP A 32 -6.22 -15.88 -20.93
N THR A 33 -6.85 -14.71 -21.03
CA THR A 33 -6.19 -13.50 -21.46
C THR A 33 -5.39 -13.02 -20.25
N GLN A 34 -4.29 -13.71 -19.97
CA GLN A 34 -3.36 -13.30 -18.93
C GLN A 34 -2.93 -11.88 -19.22
N VAL A 35 -3.20 -10.96 -18.29
CA VAL A 35 -2.79 -9.56 -18.39
C VAL A 35 -1.27 -9.55 -18.52
N ALA A 36 -0.75 -9.01 -19.62
CA ALA A 36 0.69 -8.85 -19.79
C ALA A 36 1.18 -7.83 -18.78
N ARG A 37 2.04 -8.24 -17.87
CA ARG A 37 2.55 -7.43 -16.76
C ARG A 37 3.99 -7.00 -17.04
N SER A 38 4.38 -5.81 -16.53
CA SER A 38 5.78 -5.36 -16.54
C SER A 38 6.68 -6.41 -15.87
N PHE A 39 7.93 -6.55 -16.33
CA PHE A 39 8.91 -7.53 -15.82
C PHE A 39 8.49 -9.00 -16.01
N ASP A 40 7.60 -9.32 -16.96
CA ASP A 40 7.10 -10.67 -17.23
C ASP A 40 6.59 -11.44 -16.00
N ARG A 41 5.93 -10.73 -15.07
CA ARG A 41 5.45 -11.23 -13.77
C ARG A 41 4.19 -12.09 -13.90
N ALA A 42 4.07 -13.11 -13.07
CA ALA A 42 2.79 -13.75 -12.79
C ALA A 42 1.89 -12.83 -11.94
N TRP A 43 0.61 -13.15 -11.88
CA TRP A 43 -0.41 -12.34 -11.18
C TRP A 43 -0.11 -12.16 -9.68
N ASP A 44 0.54 -13.13 -9.05
CA ASP A 44 0.91 -13.18 -7.63
C ASP A 44 2.38 -12.77 -7.36
N GLN A 45 3.09 -12.30 -8.37
CA GLN A 45 4.47 -11.88 -8.26
C GLN A 45 4.62 -10.37 -8.15
N MET A 46 5.52 -9.95 -7.29
CA MET A 46 5.95 -8.57 -7.16
C MET A 46 6.95 -8.18 -8.24
N ARG A 47 7.06 -6.88 -8.53
CA ARG A 47 8.20 -6.31 -9.25
C ARG A 47 9.50 -6.63 -8.51
N PRO A 48 10.67 -6.58 -9.16
CA PRO A 48 11.94 -6.65 -8.46
C PRO A 48 12.02 -5.58 -7.37
N VAL A 49 12.34 -5.98 -6.14
CA VAL A 49 12.43 -5.08 -4.98
C VAL A 49 13.87 -5.00 -4.51
N THR A 50 14.34 -3.78 -4.25
CA THR A 50 15.64 -3.54 -3.60
C THR A 50 15.50 -2.55 -2.44
N LEU A 51 16.29 -2.77 -1.38
CA LEU A 51 16.38 -1.93 -0.19
C LEU A 51 17.86 -1.58 0.03
N GLU A 52 18.29 -0.42 -0.45
CA GLU A 52 19.68 0.05 -0.32
C GLU A 52 19.79 0.95 0.91
N ARG A 53 20.59 0.53 1.90
CA ARG A 53 20.79 1.25 3.17
C ARG A 53 21.93 2.26 3.07
N ASN A 54 21.95 3.22 3.99
CA ASN A 54 23.04 4.19 4.19
C ASN A 54 23.35 5.01 2.94
N VAL A 55 22.32 5.37 2.17
CA VAL A 55 22.46 6.13 0.92
C VAL A 55 22.62 7.64 1.17
N MET A 56 22.32 8.13 2.38
CA MET A 56 22.41 9.55 2.75
C MET A 56 23.34 9.75 3.94
N LYS A 57 24.43 10.49 3.73
CA LYS A 57 25.48 10.70 4.74
C LYS A 57 25.00 11.43 6.01
N ASN A 58 24.06 12.37 5.86
CA ASN A 58 23.67 13.27 6.94
C ASN A 58 22.40 12.82 7.69
N ALA A 59 21.74 11.76 7.22
CA ALA A 59 20.60 11.16 7.91
C ALA A 59 21.10 10.18 8.99
N ASP A 60 20.35 10.03 10.09
CA ASP A 60 20.63 9.04 11.10
C ASP A 60 20.32 7.61 10.62
N GLY A 61 19.41 7.48 9.67
CA GLY A 61 19.12 6.27 8.92
C GLY A 61 18.62 6.60 7.52
N SER A 62 18.90 5.76 6.53
CA SER A 62 18.41 6.01 5.18
C SER A 62 18.28 4.74 4.35
N CYS A 63 17.24 4.71 3.50
CA CYS A 63 16.98 3.61 2.57
C CYS A 63 16.49 4.17 1.23
N LEU A 64 17.13 3.78 0.15
CA LEU A 64 16.55 3.90 -1.19
C LEU A 64 15.78 2.62 -1.48
N VAL A 65 14.47 2.71 -1.47
CA VAL A 65 13.58 1.58 -1.78
C VAL A 65 13.16 1.66 -3.25
N THR A 66 13.22 0.51 -3.92
CA THR A 66 12.83 0.38 -5.32
C THR A 66 11.86 -0.79 -5.49
N PHE A 67 10.72 -0.55 -6.13
CA PHE A 67 9.74 -1.56 -6.55
C PHE A 67 9.61 -1.43 -8.08
N GLY A 68 10.35 -2.24 -8.84
CA GLY A 68 10.47 -2.05 -10.28
C GLY A 68 10.95 -0.64 -10.62
N ASP A 69 10.10 0.14 -11.29
CA ASP A 69 10.41 1.53 -11.65
C ASP A 69 10.00 2.56 -10.57
N THR A 70 9.27 2.18 -9.55
CA THR A 70 9.00 3.07 -8.40
C THR A 70 10.23 3.16 -7.52
N ARG A 71 10.70 4.40 -7.23
CA ARG A 71 11.87 4.67 -6.40
C ARG A 71 11.54 5.73 -5.37
N VAL A 72 11.78 5.43 -4.09
CA VAL A 72 11.55 6.35 -2.97
C VAL A 72 12.80 6.43 -2.11
N LEU A 73 13.27 7.64 -1.84
CA LEU A 73 14.30 7.89 -0.84
C LEU A 73 13.62 8.10 0.52
N CYS A 74 13.91 7.23 1.47
CA CYS A 74 13.45 7.32 2.83
C CYS A 74 14.61 7.69 3.74
N THR A 75 14.48 8.78 4.50
CA THR A 75 15.48 9.18 5.49
C THR A 75 14.85 9.30 6.87
N ALA A 76 15.63 9.04 7.91
CA ALA A 76 15.23 9.21 9.30
C ALA A 76 16.17 10.21 9.97
N THR A 77 15.58 11.22 10.59
CA THR A 77 16.29 12.23 11.40
C THR A 77 15.86 12.10 12.86
N VAL A 78 16.82 12.04 13.76
CA VAL A 78 16.60 11.96 15.21
C VAL A 78 16.80 13.35 15.83
N GLU A 79 15.81 13.79 16.58
CA GLU A 79 15.85 15.04 17.34
C GLU A 79 15.59 14.77 18.83
N GLU A 80 16.37 15.41 19.72
CA GLU A 80 16.07 15.40 21.15
C GLU A 80 14.82 16.20 21.46
N GLY A 81 13.97 15.66 22.32
CA GLY A 81 12.71 16.26 22.70
C GLY A 81 11.52 15.74 21.89
N VAL A 82 10.34 16.11 22.35
CA VAL A 82 9.06 15.71 21.76
C VAL A 82 8.14 16.90 21.55
N PRO A 83 7.17 16.82 20.62
CA PRO A 83 6.19 17.88 20.41
C PRO A 83 5.51 18.33 21.71
N ALA A 84 5.16 19.61 21.82
CA ALA A 84 4.62 20.21 23.04
C ALA A 84 3.43 19.45 23.65
N TRP A 85 2.53 18.96 22.80
CA TRP A 85 1.36 18.19 23.21
C TRP A 85 1.70 16.80 23.78
N ARG A 86 2.93 16.30 23.55
CA ARG A 86 3.36 14.98 23.99
C ARG A 86 4.26 15.01 25.24
N ARG A 87 4.77 16.17 25.63
CA ARG A 87 5.72 16.33 26.75
C ARG A 87 5.27 15.68 28.06
N SER A 88 3.96 15.71 28.35
CA SER A 88 3.42 15.11 29.57
C SER A 88 3.52 13.58 29.63
N SER A 89 3.64 12.91 28.49
CA SER A 89 3.70 11.45 28.41
C SER A 89 5.10 10.86 28.64
N ARG A 90 6.16 11.66 28.55
CA ARG A 90 7.57 11.25 28.57
C ARG A 90 7.89 10.13 27.58
N ALA A 91 7.11 10.01 26.54
CA ALA A 91 7.23 9.00 25.50
C ALA A 91 7.61 9.68 24.19
N GLY A 92 8.47 9.03 23.41
CA GLY A 92 8.95 9.53 22.14
C GLY A 92 7.86 9.64 21.07
N TRP A 93 8.26 10.13 19.93
CA TRP A 93 7.36 10.30 18.81
C TRP A 93 8.02 9.89 17.48
N VAL A 94 7.25 9.27 16.60
CA VAL A 94 7.65 8.99 15.22
C VAL A 94 6.63 9.66 14.32
N THR A 95 7.11 10.46 13.39
CA THR A 95 6.28 11.16 12.39
C THR A 95 6.86 10.97 11.01
N ALA A 96 6.10 11.30 9.98
CA ALA A 96 6.57 11.20 8.60
C ALA A 96 6.11 12.38 7.77
N GLU A 97 6.93 12.72 6.79
CA GLU A 97 6.64 13.60 5.68
C GLU A 97 6.70 12.82 4.37
N TYR A 98 5.91 13.23 3.39
CA TYR A 98 5.86 12.59 2.08
C TYR A 98 5.83 13.64 0.99
N ALA A 99 6.69 13.52 0.01
CA ALA A 99 6.72 14.41 -1.13
C ALA A 99 7.04 13.64 -2.44
N MET A 100 6.59 14.22 -3.54
CA MET A 100 6.95 13.74 -4.89
C MET A 100 7.82 14.78 -5.58
N LEU A 101 8.94 14.35 -6.16
CA LEU A 101 9.73 15.25 -7.00
C LEU A 101 8.91 15.70 -8.22
N PRO A 102 9.10 16.94 -8.70
CA PRO A 102 8.33 17.44 -9.83
C PRO A 102 8.40 16.59 -11.10
N ALA A 103 9.48 15.87 -11.31
CA ALA A 103 9.71 15.00 -12.46
C ALA A 103 9.57 13.51 -12.12
N SER A 104 8.95 13.16 -10.97
CA SER A 104 8.76 11.75 -10.58
C SER A 104 7.68 11.03 -11.39
N THR A 105 6.81 11.75 -12.07
CA THR A 105 5.72 11.22 -12.90
C THR A 105 5.90 11.62 -14.38
N ASN A 106 5.18 10.97 -15.29
CA ASN A 106 5.22 11.23 -16.73
C ASN A 106 4.93 12.70 -17.10
N CYS A 107 4.09 13.37 -16.30
CA CYS A 107 3.82 14.80 -16.44
C CYS A 107 4.42 15.54 -15.24
N ARG A 108 5.21 16.58 -15.49
CA ARG A 108 5.80 17.39 -14.43
C ARG A 108 4.73 17.96 -13.50
N THR A 109 4.79 17.64 -12.21
CA THR A 109 3.96 18.22 -11.16
C THR A 109 4.60 19.47 -10.57
N LYS A 110 3.78 20.39 -10.01
CA LYS A 110 4.31 21.53 -9.26
C LYS A 110 4.83 21.04 -7.91
N ARG A 111 6.00 21.56 -7.50
CA ARG A 111 6.51 21.28 -6.15
C ARG A 111 5.51 21.80 -5.10
N GLU A 112 5.14 20.94 -4.18
CA GLU A 112 4.31 21.35 -3.05
C GLU A 112 5.10 22.34 -2.17
N ARG A 113 4.41 23.42 -1.78
CA ARG A 113 4.95 24.44 -0.87
C ARG A 113 4.10 24.43 0.41
N ALA A 114 4.04 25.55 1.15
CA ALA A 114 3.36 25.67 2.44
C ALA A 114 1.89 25.15 2.49
N ASN A 115 1.18 25.08 1.36
CA ASN A 115 -0.14 24.46 1.26
C ASN A 115 0.01 23.04 0.71
N ARG A 116 0.33 22.08 1.57
CA ARG A 116 0.37 20.64 1.22
C ARG A 116 -1.01 20.18 0.77
N LYS A 117 -1.06 19.33 -0.25
CA LYS A 117 -2.31 18.76 -0.75
C LYS A 117 -2.82 17.67 0.19
N GLY A 118 -4.14 17.48 0.22
CA GLY A 118 -4.78 16.46 1.06
C GLY A 118 -4.19 15.06 0.91
N ARG A 119 -3.78 14.68 -0.33
CA ARG A 119 -3.15 13.38 -0.62
C ARG A 119 -1.81 13.22 0.10
N SER A 120 -0.90 14.19 0.05
CA SER A 120 0.39 14.07 0.74
C SER A 120 0.20 13.98 2.24
N MET A 121 -0.69 14.78 2.82
CA MET A 121 -1.02 14.73 4.25
C MET A 121 -1.67 13.41 4.68
N GLU A 122 -2.48 12.80 3.83
CA GLU A 122 -3.07 11.48 4.07
C GLU A 122 -1.97 10.42 4.14
N ILE A 123 -1.06 10.42 3.16
CA ILE A 123 0.05 9.46 3.08
C ILE A 123 1.04 9.65 4.25
N GLU A 124 1.36 10.88 4.63
CA GLU A 124 2.18 11.18 5.82
C GLU A 124 1.59 10.56 7.10
N ARG A 125 0.27 10.70 7.29
CA ARG A 125 -0.43 10.11 8.43
C ARG A 125 -0.43 8.59 8.38
N LEU A 126 -0.59 8.01 7.20
CA LEU A 126 -0.54 6.57 6.97
C LEU A 126 0.85 6.02 7.33
N ILE A 127 1.93 6.59 6.78
CA ILE A 127 3.32 6.17 7.09
C ILE A 127 3.59 6.29 8.58
N GLY A 128 3.33 7.47 9.18
CA GLY A 128 3.59 7.71 10.59
C GLY A 128 2.80 6.76 11.50
N ARG A 129 1.54 6.45 11.20
CA ARG A 129 0.71 5.50 11.96
C ARG A 129 1.26 4.08 11.85
N SER A 130 1.63 3.67 10.64
CA SER A 130 2.19 2.35 10.36
C SER A 130 3.48 2.10 11.14
N LEU A 131 4.41 3.05 11.10
CA LEU A 131 5.67 2.94 11.83
C LEU A 131 5.48 2.95 13.35
N ARG A 132 4.58 3.77 13.88
CA ARG A 132 4.29 3.81 15.32
C ARG A 132 3.69 2.51 15.87
N SER A 133 3.05 1.70 15.04
CA SER A 133 2.47 0.42 15.49
C SER A 133 3.53 -0.62 15.89
N VAL A 134 4.77 -0.44 15.42
CA VAL A 134 5.89 -1.35 15.66
C VAL A 134 7.03 -0.69 16.45
N VAL A 135 6.75 0.42 17.15
CA VAL A 135 7.71 1.13 18.01
C VAL A 135 7.17 1.24 19.43
N ASP A 136 7.93 0.81 20.41
CA ASP A 136 7.67 1.12 21.83
C ASP A 136 8.09 2.58 22.11
N LEU A 137 7.13 3.49 21.98
CA LEU A 137 7.36 4.92 22.17
C LEU A 137 7.79 5.28 23.60
N ASN A 138 7.49 4.46 24.60
CA ASN A 138 7.96 4.69 25.97
C ASN A 138 9.45 4.37 26.10
N ARG A 139 9.91 3.31 25.42
CA ARG A 139 11.33 2.96 25.37
C ARG A 139 12.15 3.89 24.48
N LEU A 140 11.53 4.50 23.48
CA LEU A 140 12.17 5.54 22.66
C LEU A 140 12.56 6.77 23.52
N GLY A 141 11.86 7.02 24.64
CA GLY A 141 12.14 8.16 25.50
C GLY A 141 11.80 9.49 24.84
N GLU A 142 12.45 10.56 25.27
CA GLU A 142 12.14 11.92 24.79
C GLU A 142 12.85 12.27 23.47
N TYR A 143 12.77 11.36 22.49
CA TYR A 143 13.23 11.60 21.11
C TYR A 143 12.06 11.69 20.14
N THR A 144 12.21 12.55 19.14
CA THR A 144 11.34 12.58 17.94
C THR A 144 12.13 12.06 16.76
N ILE A 145 11.53 11.13 16.00
CA ILE A 145 12.09 10.67 14.74
C ILE A 145 11.17 11.10 13.62
N THR A 146 11.71 11.88 12.70
CA THR A 146 11.02 12.30 11.49
C THR A 146 11.51 11.47 10.31
N LEU A 147 10.57 10.81 9.63
CA LEU A 147 10.83 10.08 8.38
C LEU A 147 10.45 10.95 7.21
N ASP A 148 11.40 11.25 6.32
CA ASP A 148 11.14 11.93 5.07
C ASP A 148 11.12 10.90 3.94
N CYS A 149 10.01 10.84 3.18
CA CYS A 149 9.81 9.93 2.08
C CYS A 149 9.67 10.72 0.77
N ASP A 150 10.75 10.85 0.04
CA ASP A 150 10.81 11.57 -1.23
C ASP A 150 10.70 10.61 -2.42
N VAL A 151 9.60 10.69 -3.16
CA VAL A 151 9.41 9.89 -4.37
C VAL A 151 10.24 10.48 -5.50
N LEU A 152 11.27 9.74 -5.92
CA LEU A 152 12.17 10.09 -7.01
C LEU A 152 11.56 9.73 -8.37
N GLN A 153 10.90 8.57 -8.44
CA GLN A 153 10.20 8.04 -9.60
C GLN A 153 8.96 7.27 -9.15
N ALA A 154 7.83 7.53 -9.79
CA ALA A 154 6.54 6.94 -9.45
C ALA A 154 6.02 6.08 -10.62
N ASP A 155 5.81 4.80 -10.32
CA ASP A 155 5.22 3.82 -11.22
C ASP A 155 4.30 2.87 -10.41
N GLY A 156 3.28 3.42 -9.75
CA GLY A 156 2.39 2.69 -8.83
C GLY A 156 3.05 2.36 -7.47
N GLY A 157 2.24 2.20 -6.43
CA GLY A 157 2.69 1.72 -5.11
C GLY A 157 3.64 2.67 -4.34
N THR A 158 3.63 3.98 -4.58
CA THR A 158 4.57 4.90 -3.91
C THR A 158 4.38 4.95 -2.40
N ARG A 159 3.13 4.91 -1.90
CA ARG A 159 2.84 4.93 -0.47
C ARG A 159 3.28 3.64 0.23
N THR A 160 3.13 2.50 -0.42
CA THR A 160 3.52 1.19 0.11
C THR A 160 5.04 1.01 0.12
N ALA A 161 5.72 1.43 -0.95
CA ALA A 161 7.18 1.49 -0.99
C ALA A 161 7.73 2.43 0.10
N SER A 162 7.09 3.61 0.31
CA SER A 162 7.48 4.54 1.37
C SER A 162 7.42 3.90 2.76
N ILE A 163 6.35 3.19 3.12
CA ILE A 163 6.23 2.52 4.42
C ILE A 163 7.31 1.48 4.59
N THR A 164 7.52 0.64 3.56
CA THR A 164 8.49 -0.46 3.59
C THR A 164 9.93 0.05 3.72
N GLY A 165 10.30 1.09 2.95
CA GLY A 165 11.63 1.69 3.02
C GLY A 165 11.84 2.55 4.28
N ALA A 166 10.80 3.27 4.73
CA ALA A 166 10.86 4.08 5.94
C ALA A 166 11.07 3.22 7.20
N TRP A 167 10.56 1.98 7.24
CA TRP A 167 10.87 1.07 8.35
C TRP A 167 12.36 0.74 8.40
N VAL A 168 13.02 0.51 7.27
CA VAL A 168 14.47 0.27 7.20
C VAL A 168 15.27 1.49 7.67
N ALA A 169 14.89 2.70 7.21
CA ALA A 169 15.53 3.93 7.65
C ALA A 169 15.33 4.17 9.16
N LEU A 170 14.13 3.91 9.69
CA LEU A 170 13.81 3.98 11.11
C LEU A 170 14.64 2.98 11.93
N HIS A 171 14.76 1.73 11.46
CA HIS A 171 15.59 0.71 12.10
C HIS A 171 17.04 1.20 12.26
N ASP A 172 17.63 1.74 11.19
CA ASP A 172 19.02 2.20 11.21
C ASP A 172 19.22 3.39 12.15
N ALA A 173 18.28 4.35 12.15
CA ALA A 173 18.32 5.50 13.05
C ALA A 173 18.22 5.06 14.52
N LEU A 174 17.30 4.14 14.84
CA LEU A 174 17.15 3.61 16.19
C LEU A 174 18.36 2.78 16.62
N TYR A 175 18.93 2.00 15.70
CA TYR A 175 20.13 1.22 15.95
C TYR A 175 21.33 2.13 16.25
N SER A 176 21.45 3.27 15.54
CA SER A 176 22.51 4.25 15.81
C SER A 176 22.42 4.87 17.22
N LEU A 177 21.21 5.03 17.76
CA LEU A 177 21.01 5.49 19.15
C LEU A 177 21.49 4.44 20.16
N VAL A 178 21.30 3.17 19.87
CA VAL A 178 21.80 2.07 20.72
C VAL A 178 23.32 1.99 20.64
N GLU A 179 23.92 2.11 19.45
CA GLU A 179 25.40 2.10 19.29
C GLU A 179 26.07 3.29 19.99
N LYS A 180 25.38 4.41 20.12
CA LYS A 180 25.85 5.61 20.85
C LYS A 180 25.56 5.57 22.37
N ASP A 181 25.05 4.45 22.89
CA ASP A 181 24.62 4.28 24.30
C ASP A 181 23.53 5.30 24.75
N LEU A 182 22.79 5.88 23.80
CA LEU A 182 21.67 6.79 24.07
C LEU A 182 20.37 6.04 24.37
N LEU A 183 20.23 4.83 23.88
CA LEU A 183 19.15 3.91 24.23
C LEU A 183 19.73 2.57 24.71
N PRO A 184 19.15 1.96 25.76
CA PRO A 184 19.66 0.69 26.31
C PRO A 184 19.42 -0.52 25.39
N ARG A 185 18.47 -0.42 24.48
CA ARG A 185 18.09 -1.44 23.50
C ARG A 185 17.21 -0.85 22.41
N LEU A 186 17.12 -1.56 21.30
CA LEU A 186 16.28 -1.18 20.18
C LEU A 186 14.79 -1.11 20.60
N PRO A 187 14.10 0.01 20.42
CA PRO A 187 12.69 0.17 20.80
C PRO A 187 11.70 -0.32 19.73
N LEU A 188 12.14 -1.16 18.79
CA LEU A 188 11.26 -1.82 17.83
C LEU A 188 10.57 -3.03 18.49
N THR A 189 9.30 -3.21 18.20
CA THR A 189 8.47 -4.34 18.67
C THR A 189 8.10 -5.28 17.53
N GLY A 190 8.53 -4.99 16.31
CA GLY A 190 8.28 -5.80 15.12
C GLY A 190 8.62 -5.05 13.84
N GLN A 191 8.17 -5.64 12.73
CA GLN A 191 8.35 -5.10 11.39
C GLN A 191 7.01 -4.68 10.80
N VAL A 192 7.06 -3.70 9.90
CA VAL A 192 5.91 -3.30 9.09
C VAL A 192 6.34 -3.18 7.64
N ALA A 193 5.53 -3.74 6.76
CA ALA A 193 5.63 -3.55 5.33
C ALA A 193 4.26 -3.26 4.73
N ALA A 194 4.24 -2.76 3.51
CA ALA A 194 3.02 -2.45 2.81
C ALA A 194 3.12 -2.81 1.33
N ILE A 195 2.00 -3.20 0.75
CA ILE A 195 1.89 -3.64 -0.63
C ILE A 195 0.57 -3.16 -1.25
N SER A 196 0.58 -2.90 -2.55
CA SER A 196 -0.63 -2.68 -3.34
C SER A 196 -1.10 -3.99 -3.98
N MET A 197 -2.40 -4.12 -4.18
CA MET A 197 -3.05 -5.19 -4.92
C MET A 197 -4.38 -4.69 -5.48
N GLY A 198 -4.89 -5.37 -6.49
CA GLY A 198 -6.17 -4.99 -7.07
C GLY A 198 -6.70 -6.02 -8.04
N TYR A 199 -7.86 -5.72 -8.60
CA TYR A 199 -8.43 -6.48 -9.72
C TYR A 199 -8.28 -5.68 -11.01
N VAL A 200 -7.72 -6.31 -12.03
CA VAL A 200 -7.58 -5.73 -13.38
C VAL A 200 -8.15 -6.74 -14.35
N ASN A 201 -9.18 -6.35 -15.10
CA ASN A 201 -9.90 -7.23 -16.03
C ASN A 201 -10.37 -8.56 -15.38
N GLY A 202 -10.87 -8.47 -14.13
CA GLY A 202 -11.38 -9.62 -13.38
C GLY A 202 -10.31 -10.55 -12.79
N GLN A 203 -9.02 -10.23 -12.90
CA GLN A 203 -7.91 -10.99 -12.33
C GLN A 203 -7.30 -10.26 -11.14
N PRO A 204 -7.11 -10.91 -9.97
CA PRO A 204 -6.39 -10.33 -8.85
C PRO A 204 -4.90 -10.22 -9.17
N LEU A 205 -4.29 -9.07 -8.90
CA LEU A 205 -2.88 -8.80 -9.14
C LEU A 205 -2.21 -8.28 -7.87
N LEU A 206 -0.99 -8.77 -7.60
CA LEU A 206 -0.13 -8.29 -6.53
C LEU A 206 0.82 -7.19 -7.05
N ASP A 207 1.04 -6.15 -6.25
CA ASP A 207 2.00 -5.08 -6.54
C ASP A 207 1.73 -4.39 -7.89
N LEU A 208 0.67 -3.58 -7.93
CA LEU A 208 0.25 -2.88 -9.15
C LEU A 208 1.29 -1.84 -9.56
N ASP A 209 1.70 -1.86 -10.84
CA ASP A 209 2.39 -0.74 -11.49
C ASP A 209 1.37 0.33 -11.93
N TYR A 210 1.85 1.47 -12.44
CA TYR A 210 0.96 2.57 -12.81
C TYR A 210 -0.04 2.22 -13.93
N PRO A 211 0.32 1.51 -15.00
CA PRO A 211 -0.64 1.02 -15.98
C PRO A 211 -1.74 0.14 -15.38
N GLU A 212 -1.39 -0.77 -14.48
CA GLU A 212 -2.34 -1.66 -13.79
C GLU A 212 -3.25 -0.87 -12.83
N ASP A 213 -2.65 -0.03 -11.96
CA ASP A 213 -3.33 0.81 -10.98
C ASP A 213 -4.36 1.75 -11.65
N SER A 214 -3.97 2.38 -12.77
CA SER A 214 -4.85 3.32 -13.50
C SER A 214 -6.05 2.68 -14.21
N HIS A 215 -6.06 1.35 -14.35
CA HIS A 215 -7.14 0.59 -15.00
C HIS A 215 -7.75 -0.46 -14.06
N ALA A 216 -7.41 -0.42 -12.78
CA ALA A 216 -7.91 -1.38 -11.81
C ALA A 216 -9.40 -1.17 -11.54
N ASP A 217 -10.18 -2.26 -11.57
CA ASP A 217 -11.58 -2.27 -11.12
C ASP A 217 -11.65 -2.12 -9.58
N ILE A 218 -10.66 -2.68 -8.88
CA ILE A 218 -10.46 -2.55 -7.44
C ILE A 218 -9.01 -2.20 -7.21
N ASP A 219 -8.74 -1.07 -6.55
CA ASP A 219 -7.43 -0.70 -6.01
C ASP A 219 -7.42 -0.88 -4.50
N MET A 220 -6.42 -1.59 -3.98
CA MET A 220 -6.28 -1.83 -2.54
C MET A 220 -4.83 -1.74 -2.09
N ASN A 221 -4.62 -1.20 -0.89
CA ASN A 221 -3.33 -1.17 -0.21
C ASN A 221 -3.47 -1.85 1.15
N LEU A 222 -2.54 -2.73 1.48
CA LEU A 222 -2.45 -3.43 2.75
C LEU A 222 -1.18 -3.03 3.47
N VAL A 223 -1.31 -2.69 4.75
CA VAL A 223 -0.21 -2.51 5.69
C VAL A 223 -0.31 -3.59 6.76
N GLY A 224 0.75 -4.35 6.95
CA GLY A 224 0.75 -5.46 7.91
C GLY A 224 2.12 -5.67 8.57
N THR A 225 2.11 -6.51 9.60
CA THR A 225 3.30 -6.89 10.37
C THR A 225 3.88 -8.22 9.88
N GLU A 226 5.09 -8.56 10.35
CA GLU A 226 5.76 -9.85 10.15
C GLU A 226 4.94 -11.03 10.67
N THR A 227 4.07 -10.81 11.66
CA THR A 227 3.18 -11.85 12.22
C THR A 227 1.86 -12.01 11.48
N GLY A 228 1.68 -11.29 10.35
CA GLY A 228 0.46 -11.31 9.55
C GLY A 228 -0.70 -10.49 10.14
N GLN A 229 -0.44 -9.67 11.17
CA GLN A 229 -1.45 -8.75 11.70
C GLN A 229 -1.64 -7.57 10.74
N ILE A 230 -2.89 -7.16 10.56
CA ILE A 230 -3.26 -6.04 9.71
C ILE A 230 -3.23 -4.75 10.50
N ILE A 231 -2.49 -3.76 10.00
CA ILE A 231 -2.44 -2.40 10.58
C ILE A 231 -3.46 -1.49 9.89
N GLU A 232 -3.52 -1.57 8.56
CA GLU A 232 -4.45 -0.75 7.78
C GLU A 232 -4.79 -1.44 6.45
N VAL A 233 -6.04 -1.29 6.03
CA VAL A 233 -6.54 -1.68 4.71
C VAL A 233 -7.19 -0.45 4.09
N GLN A 234 -6.75 -0.07 2.91
CA GLN A 234 -7.39 0.94 2.08
C GLN A 234 -7.83 0.25 0.79
N GLY A 235 -9.09 0.36 0.42
CA GLY A 235 -9.60 -0.28 -0.80
C GLY A 235 -10.74 0.51 -1.41
N THR A 236 -10.71 0.65 -2.72
CA THR A 236 -11.72 1.36 -3.51
C THR A 236 -12.13 0.51 -4.69
N GLY A 237 -13.44 0.37 -4.90
CA GLY A 237 -13.99 -0.19 -6.12
C GLY A 237 -14.15 0.90 -7.18
N GLU A 238 -13.13 1.11 -7.99
CA GLU A 238 -13.10 2.17 -9.02
C GLU A 238 -14.09 1.85 -10.17
N GLY A 239 -14.19 0.58 -10.54
CA GLY A 239 -15.13 0.09 -11.57
C GLY A 239 -16.53 -0.24 -11.03
N GLY A 240 -16.72 -0.29 -9.71
CA GLY A 240 -17.97 -0.65 -9.05
C GLY A 240 -17.75 -1.33 -7.69
N PRO A 241 -18.82 -1.74 -7.02
CA PRO A 241 -18.70 -2.43 -5.73
C PRO A 241 -18.06 -3.82 -5.91
N PHE A 242 -17.29 -4.25 -4.92
CA PHE A 242 -16.69 -5.57 -4.85
C PHE A 242 -17.25 -6.39 -3.68
N ASP A 243 -17.19 -7.70 -3.78
CA ASP A 243 -17.74 -8.59 -2.78
C ASP A 243 -16.71 -9.02 -1.73
N ARG A 244 -17.20 -9.77 -0.72
CA ARG A 244 -16.39 -10.26 0.38
C ARG A 244 -15.36 -11.31 -0.06
N GLY A 245 -15.65 -12.08 -1.10
CA GLY A 245 -14.74 -13.09 -1.67
C GLY A 245 -13.53 -12.41 -2.31
N GLN A 246 -13.77 -11.38 -3.14
CA GLN A 246 -12.72 -10.55 -3.74
C GLN A 246 -11.85 -9.86 -2.69
N LEU A 247 -12.48 -9.31 -1.64
CA LEU A 247 -11.73 -8.72 -0.52
C LEU A 247 -10.80 -9.73 0.15
N ASN A 248 -11.31 -10.92 0.48
CA ASN A 248 -10.52 -11.94 1.15
C ASN A 248 -9.35 -12.41 0.25
N GLN A 249 -9.60 -12.61 -1.05
CA GLN A 249 -8.56 -13.01 -2.00
C GLN A 249 -7.44 -11.96 -2.11
N LEU A 250 -7.79 -10.66 -2.16
CA LEU A 250 -6.79 -9.59 -2.15
C LEU A 250 -6.02 -9.53 -0.83
N LEU A 251 -6.67 -9.74 0.32
CA LEU A 251 -6.01 -9.77 1.61
C LEU A 251 -5.01 -10.94 1.71
N ASP A 252 -5.38 -12.13 1.26
CA ASP A 252 -4.49 -13.30 1.25
C ASP A 252 -3.27 -13.04 0.35
N LEU A 253 -3.50 -12.47 -0.83
CA LEU A 253 -2.44 -12.09 -1.77
C LEU A 253 -1.50 -11.03 -1.18
N GLY A 254 -2.07 -10.01 -0.56
CA GLY A 254 -1.31 -8.93 0.09
C GLY A 254 -0.49 -9.42 1.28
N GLN A 255 -1.00 -10.36 2.08
CA GLN A 255 -0.25 -10.96 3.19
C GLN A 255 0.97 -11.72 2.70
N ALA A 256 0.85 -12.47 1.60
CA ALA A 256 2.00 -13.14 0.99
C ALA A 256 3.06 -12.12 0.50
N GLY A 257 2.62 -11.01 -0.10
CA GLY A 257 3.51 -9.91 -0.49
C GLY A 257 4.22 -9.25 0.69
N ILE A 258 3.52 -9.01 1.80
CA ILE A 258 4.11 -8.45 3.03
C ILE A 258 5.16 -9.39 3.60
N ALA A 259 4.88 -10.70 3.67
CA ALA A 259 5.85 -11.68 4.17
C ALA A 259 7.16 -11.63 3.35
N HIS A 260 7.06 -11.55 2.02
CA HIS A 260 8.23 -11.40 1.16
C HIS A 260 9.00 -10.09 1.43
N LEU A 261 8.32 -8.96 1.63
CA LEU A 261 8.94 -7.68 1.95
C LEU A 261 9.65 -7.69 3.30
N VAL A 262 9.06 -8.34 4.30
CA VAL A 262 9.65 -8.55 5.63
C VAL A 262 10.94 -9.38 5.52
N ASP A 263 10.95 -10.44 4.71
CA ASP A 263 12.16 -11.22 4.45
C ASP A 263 13.28 -10.37 3.84
N LEU A 264 12.95 -9.47 2.91
CA LEU A 264 13.92 -8.53 2.33
C LEU A 264 14.43 -7.52 3.38
N GLN A 265 13.56 -7.00 4.24
CA GLN A 265 13.96 -6.15 5.36
C GLN A 265 14.93 -6.89 6.30
N ASN A 266 14.66 -8.16 6.63
CA ASN A 266 15.52 -9.00 7.45
C ASN A 266 16.91 -9.22 6.80
N GLN A 267 16.94 -9.48 5.49
CA GLN A 267 18.18 -9.68 4.76
C GLN A 267 19.11 -8.45 4.83
N VAL A 268 18.54 -7.24 4.74
CA VAL A 268 19.35 -6.02 4.71
C VAL A 268 19.67 -5.46 6.10
N THR A 269 18.80 -5.64 7.10
CA THR A 269 18.99 -5.09 8.46
C THR A 269 19.60 -6.09 9.44
N GLY A 270 19.41 -7.39 9.20
CA GLY A 270 19.73 -8.43 10.18
C GLY A 270 18.81 -8.42 11.40
N PHE A 271 17.68 -7.70 11.33
CA PHE A 271 16.70 -7.65 12.42
C PHE A 271 16.17 -9.06 12.68
N ARG A 272 16.23 -9.48 13.94
CA ARG A 272 15.62 -10.70 14.46
C ARG A 272 15.00 -10.34 15.81
N GLU A 273 13.78 -10.76 16.05
CA GLU A 273 13.14 -10.64 17.36
C GLU A 273 13.93 -11.33 18.50
#